data_33ebe39526d8a697a4e57c0fd83d7881
#
_entry.id   33ebe39526d8a697a4e57c0fd83d7881
#
_cell.length_a   1.000
_cell.length_b   1.000
_cell.length_c   1.000
_cell.angle_alpha   90.00
_cell.angle_beta   90.00
_cell.angle_gamma   90.00
#
_symmetry.space_group_name_H-M   'P 1'
#
loop_
_entity.id
_entity.type
_entity.pdbx_description
1 polymer ?
#
loop_
_entity_poly.entity_id
_entity_poly.type
_entity_poly.pdbx_seq_one_letter_code
_entity_poly.pdbx_strand_id
1 'polypeptide(L)'
;DFDKDFPAAPDGTPASKDFFTSMPSKCAVGNILYSWNYAYNSDNVKGTPKTIKDFFNTKKFPGKRAIYKSALTNLEMALAADGIKPRKGGAKIYEALETEKGVKRAMDKIKKLCTDPNGGCVFWSAGAQPPELLMSGEVVMATGWNGRFFNATVGEGAPIVQVWDGQGLDYEYFALVKGGPNEADAKKALAMMTNTEMLAGSAKYIAYAPYRKSSLDVIKAGEPWYKDGKTEMMPQMPTAPNNTKNYFLVDPF
;
A
#
# COMPACT_ATOMS: atom_id res chain seq x y z
N ASP A 1 -13.10 -9.47 24.94
CA ASP A 1 -13.75 -8.17 24.68
C ASP A 1 -12.68 -7.19 24.21
N PHE A 2 -12.80 -6.67 22.97
CA PHE A 2 -11.74 -5.89 22.32
C PHE A 2 -11.33 -4.65 23.16
N ASP A 3 -12.30 -3.88 23.66
CA ASP A 3 -12.02 -2.68 24.46
C ASP A 3 -11.52 -2.97 25.90
N LYS A 4 -11.62 -4.22 26.37
CA LYS A 4 -11.00 -4.67 27.63
C LYS A 4 -9.57 -5.17 27.41
N ASP A 5 -9.32 -5.76 26.23
CA ASP A 5 -8.04 -6.38 25.90
C ASP A 5 -7.03 -5.37 25.34
N PHE A 6 -7.50 -4.28 24.74
CA PHE A 6 -6.67 -3.24 24.13
C PHE A 6 -6.90 -1.87 24.78
N PRO A 7 -5.84 -1.09 25.05
CA PRO A 7 -5.96 0.21 25.72
C PRO A 7 -6.74 1.21 24.84
N ALA A 8 -7.51 2.08 25.50
CA ALA A 8 -8.13 3.23 24.86
C ALA A 8 -7.06 4.20 24.29
N ALA A 9 -7.47 5.09 23.41
CA ALA A 9 -6.64 6.21 22.96
C ALA A 9 -6.36 7.18 24.12
N PRO A 10 -5.34 8.06 24.03
CA PRO A 10 -5.00 9.02 25.08
C PRO A 10 -6.14 9.96 25.50
N ASP A 11 -7.08 10.24 24.61
CA ASP A 11 -8.28 11.06 24.87
C ASP A 11 -9.45 10.27 25.50
N GLY A 12 -9.25 8.97 25.78
CA GLY A 12 -10.27 8.07 26.31
C GLY A 12 -11.15 7.39 25.27
N THR A 13 -10.93 7.63 23.97
CA THR A 13 -11.67 6.94 22.91
C THR A 13 -11.42 5.43 22.99
N PRO A 14 -12.47 4.58 23.08
CA PRO A 14 -12.29 3.13 23.10
C PRO A 14 -11.53 2.60 21.89
N ALA A 15 -10.71 1.56 22.08
CA ALA A 15 -9.89 0.96 21.03
C ALA A 15 -10.72 0.60 19.78
N SER A 16 -11.92 0.03 19.97
CA SER A 16 -12.83 -0.35 18.87
C SER A 16 -13.25 0.83 17.96
N LYS A 17 -13.16 2.07 18.45
CA LYS A 17 -13.49 3.30 17.70
C LYS A 17 -12.26 4.03 17.17
N ASP A 18 -11.09 3.78 17.77
CA ASP A 18 -9.83 4.40 17.40
C ASP A 18 -9.16 3.71 16.21
N PHE A 19 -9.38 2.42 16.01
CA PHE A 19 -8.89 1.72 14.82
C PHE A 19 -9.62 2.16 13.54
N PHE A 20 -8.91 2.17 12.41
CA PHE A 20 -9.44 2.67 11.12
C PHE A 20 -10.64 1.88 10.60
N THR A 21 -10.64 0.56 10.81
CA THR A 21 -11.77 -0.32 10.45
C THR A 21 -12.04 -1.29 11.58
N SER A 22 -13.20 -1.95 11.54
CA SER A 22 -13.46 -3.12 12.38
C SER A 22 -12.45 -4.23 12.07
N MET A 23 -12.08 -5.01 13.10
CA MET A 23 -11.20 -6.15 12.89
C MET A 23 -11.89 -7.24 12.06
N PRO A 24 -11.17 -7.94 11.18
CA PRO A 24 -11.74 -8.99 10.33
C PRO A 24 -12.19 -10.20 11.16
N SER A 25 -11.66 -10.38 12.35
CA SER A 25 -12.04 -11.44 13.28
C SER A 25 -11.71 -11.06 14.72
N LYS A 26 -12.24 -11.84 15.67
CA LYS A 26 -11.90 -11.72 17.10
C LYS A 26 -10.46 -12.16 17.44
N CYS A 27 -9.76 -12.74 16.49
CA CYS A 27 -8.39 -13.25 16.66
C CYS A 27 -7.32 -12.35 16.05
N ALA A 28 -7.69 -11.20 15.51
CA ALA A 28 -6.79 -10.27 14.82
C ALA A 28 -6.86 -8.88 15.43
N VAL A 29 -5.75 -8.16 15.38
CA VAL A 29 -5.66 -6.73 15.75
C VAL A 29 -4.85 -5.99 14.67
N GLY A 30 -5.33 -4.81 14.26
CA GLY A 30 -4.70 -4.01 13.21
C GLY A 30 -3.31 -3.53 13.61
N ASN A 31 -2.38 -3.64 12.68
CA ASN A 31 -1.00 -3.19 12.78
C ASN A 31 -0.77 -1.93 11.95
N ILE A 32 -0.75 -2.09 10.65
CA ILE A 32 -0.48 -1.03 9.68
C ILE A 32 -1.45 -1.06 8.50
N LEU A 33 -1.51 0.09 7.81
CA LEU A 33 -2.06 0.18 6.46
C LEU A 33 -0.89 0.47 5.51
N TYR A 34 -0.84 -0.27 4.41
CA TYR A 34 0.16 -0.08 3.37
C TYR A 34 -0.51 0.02 2.00
N SER A 35 0.26 0.38 0.99
CA SER A 35 -0.26 0.57 -0.35
C SER A 35 0.46 -0.32 -1.36
N TRP A 36 -0.31 -0.95 -2.22
CA TRP A 36 0.09 -1.37 -3.54
C TRP A 36 -0.06 -0.18 -4.48
N ASN A 37 1.04 0.44 -4.85
CA ASN A 37 1.05 1.54 -5.80
C ASN A 37 2.06 1.26 -6.92
N TYR A 38 2.28 2.20 -7.82
CA TYR A 38 3.41 2.07 -8.72
C TYR A 38 4.39 3.23 -8.55
N ALA A 39 5.61 2.98 -8.95
CA ALA A 39 6.64 3.99 -8.98
C ALA A 39 7.39 3.94 -10.32
N TYR A 40 8.13 5.00 -10.61
CA TYR A 40 9.00 5.10 -11.77
C TYR A 40 10.35 5.71 -11.40
N ASN A 41 11.39 5.39 -12.17
CA ASN A 41 12.67 6.05 -12.07
C ASN A 41 12.63 7.34 -12.88
N SER A 42 12.79 8.50 -12.22
CA SER A 42 12.71 9.82 -12.87
C SER A 42 13.84 10.10 -13.88
N ASP A 43 14.97 9.42 -13.76
CA ASP A 43 16.08 9.58 -14.69
C ASP A 43 15.83 8.82 -16.00
N ASN A 44 15.03 7.75 -15.95
CA ASN A 44 14.76 6.88 -17.10
C ASN A 44 13.42 7.18 -17.80
N VAL A 45 12.54 7.96 -17.18
CA VAL A 45 11.21 8.27 -17.73
C VAL A 45 11.10 9.72 -18.13
N LYS A 46 10.92 9.97 -19.45
CA LYS A 46 10.66 11.33 -19.95
C LYS A 46 9.24 11.76 -19.60
N GLY A 47 9.11 12.85 -18.85
CA GLY A 47 7.83 13.38 -18.38
C GLY A 47 7.45 12.88 -17.00
N THR A 48 6.21 13.19 -16.56
CA THR A 48 5.75 12.92 -15.20
C THR A 48 4.50 12.05 -15.25
N PRO A 49 4.61 10.73 -15.04
CA PRO A 49 3.45 9.86 -14.82
C PRO A 49 2.67 10.29 -13.57
N LYS A 50 1.33 10.35 -13.66
CA LYS A 50 0.48 10.85 -12.57
C LYS A 50 -0.71 9.95 -12.26
N THR A 51 -1.06 9.06 -13.17
CA THR A 51 -2.26 8.24 -13.03
C THR A 51 -1.98 6.78 -13.31
N ILE A 52 -2.83 5.89 -12.81
CA ILE A 52 -2.73 4.46 -13.11
C ILE A 52 -2.82 4.17 -14.62
N LYS A 53 -3.47 5.04 -15.40
CA LYS A 53 -3.49 4.93 -16.86
C LYS A 53 -2.12 5.11 -17.49
N ASP A 54 -1.27 5.96 -16.89
CA ASP A 54 0.09 6.20 -17.39
C ASP A 54 0.96 4.94 -17.26
N PHE A 55 0.76 4.12 -16.23
CA PHE A 55 1.42 2.82 -16.07
C PHE A 55 1.17 1.89 -17.27
N PHE A 56 -0.05 1.89 -17.81
CA PHE A 56 -0.45 1.07 -18.95
C PHE A 56 -0.25 1.75 -20.32
N ASN A 57 0.23 2.98 -20.35
CA ASN A 57 0.42 3.74 -21.58
C ASN A 57 1.87 3.63 -22.11
N THR A 58 2.16 2.55 -22.81
CA THR A 58 3.48 2.24 -23.39
C THR A 58 3.85 3.15 -24.55
N LYS A 59 2.88 3.79 -25.22
CA LYS A 59 3.14 4.80 -26.26
C LYS A 59 3.72 6.08 -25.68
N LYS A 60 3.13 6.56 -24.57
CA LYS A 60 3.58 7.79 -23.89
C LYS A 60 4.83 7.56 -23.05
N PHE A 61 4.90 6.40 -22.41
CA PHE A 61 6.01 6.01 -21.55
C PHE A 61 6.52 4.63 -21.97
N PRO A 62 7.38 4.55 -23.00
CA PRO A 62 7.89 3.28 -23.49
C PRO A 62 8.83 2.62 -22.47
N GLY A 63 8.92 1.29 -22.52
CA GLY A 63 9.78 0.45 -21.69
C GLY A 63 9.00 -0.60 -20.89
N LYS A 64 9.72 -1.54 -20.30
CA LYS A 64 9.14 -2.65 -19.53
C LYS A 64 8.50 -2.18 -18.23
N ARG A 65 7.55 -2.97 -17.73
CA ARG A 65 6.89 -2.81 -16.41
C ARG A 65 7.20 -3.99 -15.52
N ALA A 66 7.50 -3.72 -14.25
CA ALA A 66 7.50 -4.78 -13.24
C ALA A 66 6.10 -4.88 -12.61
N ILE A 67 5.53 -6.08 -12.59
CA ILE A 67 4.23 -6.38 -11.98
C ILE A 67 4.34 -7.59 -11.08
N TYR A 68 3.51 -7.64 -10.03
CA TYR A 68 3.51 -8.75 -9.08
C TYR A 68 3.09 -10.07 -9.75
N LYS A 69 3.75 -11.18 -9.38
CA LYS A 69 3.46 -12.52 -9.91
C LYS A 69 2.21 -13.12 -9.25
N SER A 70 1.10 -12.40 -9.29
CA SER A 70 -0.20 -12.81 -8.77
C SER A 70 -1.31 -12.08 -9.52
N ALA A 71 -2.55 -12.56 -9.42
CA ALA A 71 -3.73 -11.84 -9.87
C ALA A 71 -4.04 -10.62 -8.97
N LEU A 72 -3.79 -10.77 -7.67
CA LEU A 72 -4.05 -9.76 -6.64
C LEU A 72 -3.43 -8.41 -7.02
N THR A 73 -4.20 -7.35 -6.91
CA THR A 73 -3.92 -5.95 -7.25
C THR A 73 -3.69 -5.67 -8.74
N ASN A 74 -3.18 -6.62 -9.51
CA ASN A 74 -2.96 -6.45 -10.95
C ASN A 74 -4.27 -6.34 -11.73
N LEU A 75 -5.28 -7.15 -11.38
CA LEU A 75 -6.59 -7.13 -12.05
C LEU A 75 -7.32 -5.82 -11.71
N GLU A 76 -7.29 -5.42 -10.46
CA GLU A 76 -7.92 -4.18 -9.98
C GLU A 76 -7.29 -2.95 -10.63
N MET A 77 -5.95 -2.87 -10.66
CA MET A 77 -5.22 -1.78 -11.32
C MET A 77 -5.48 -1.75 -12.83
N ALA A 78 -5.58 -2.91 -13.48
CA ALA A 78 -5.90 -2.99 -14.89
C ALA A 78 -7.30 -2.45 -15.19
N LEU A 79 -8.31 -2.80 -14.37
CA LEU A 79 -9.67 -2.27 -14.50
C LEU A 79 -9.73 -0.77 -14.19
N ALA A 80 -8.99 -0.31 -13.19
CA ALA A 80 -8.86 1.12 -12.87
C ALA A 80 -8.28 1.90 -14.07
N ALA A 81 -7.20 1.40 -14.66
CA ALA A 81 -6.60 1.98 -15.87
C ALA A 81 -7.52 1.92 -17.08
N ASP A 82 -8.43 0.94 -17.14
CA ASP A 82 -9.40 0.78 -18.22
C ASP A 82 -10.70 1.57 -18.00
N GLY A 83 -10.75 2.40 -16.97
CA GLY A 83 -11.79 3.41 -16.76
C GLY A 83 -12.85 3.06 -15.71
N ILE A 84 -12.75 1.92 -15.03
CA ILE A 84 -13.55 1.66 -13.84
C ILE A 84 -12.89 2.41 -12.68
N LYS A 85 -13.41 3.60 -12.38
CA LYS A 85 -12.84 4.43 -11.31
C LYS A 85 -12.96 3.71 -9.97
N PRO A 86 -11.86 3.46 -9.24
CA PRO A 86 -11.90 2.84 -7.91
C PRO A 86 -12.81 3.63 -6.96
N ARG A 87 -12.72 4.95 -7.01
CA ARG A 87 -13.31 5.83 -5.99
C ARG A 87 -12.89 5.36 -4.60
N LYS A 88 -13.58 5.80 -3.56
CA LYS A 88 -13.26 5.36 -2.20
C LYS A 88 -13.71 3.91 -1.99
N GLY A 89 -12.76 2.97 -1.95
CA GLY A 89 -12.98 1.57 -1.62
C GLY A 89 -13.10 0.58 -2.80
N GLY A 90 -13.36 1.03 -4.04
CA GLY A 90 -13.25 0.16 -5.22
C GLY A 90 -14.42 -0.80 -5.49
N ALA A 91 -15.60 -0.62 -4.88
CA ALA A 91 -16.72 -1.55 -5.03
C ALA A 91 -17.02 -1.93 -6.50
N LYS A 92 -17.04 -0.96 -7.42
CA LYS A 92 -17.27 -1.23 -8.85
C LYS A 92 -16.19 -2.08 -9.54
N ILE A 93 -14.97 -2.08 -9.00
CA ILE A 93 -13.89 -2.95 -9.49
C ILE A 93 -14.23 -4.38 -9.11
N TYR A 94 -14.61 -4.63 -7.86
CA TYR A 94 -14.95 -5.97 -7.39
C TYR A 94 -16.24 -6.50 -8.01
N GLU A 95 -17.30 -5.66 -8.14
CA GLU A 95 -18.50 -6.01 -8.92
C GLU A 95 -18.14 -6.47 -10.36
N ALA A 96 -17.16 -5.85 -10.99
CA ALA A 96 -16.69 -6.28 -12.30
C ALA A 96 -15.91 -7.60 -12.22
N LEU A 97 -15.05 -7.78 -11.22
CA LEU A 97 -14.23 -8.99 -11.02
C LEU A 97 -15.05 -10.22 -10.62
N GLU A 98 -16.26 -10.06 -10.10
CA GLU A 98 -17.22 -11.16 -9.89
C GLU A 98 -17.75 -11.77 -11.20
N THR A 99 -17.44 -11.16 -12.35
CA THR A 99 -17.91 -11.62 -13.66
C THR A 99 -16.77 -12.10 -14.54
N GLU A 100 -16.99 -13.17 -15.32
CA GLU A 100 -16.02 -13.64 -16.33
C GLU A 100 -15.62 -12.53 -17.31
N LYS A 101 -16.58 -11.68 -17.71
CA LYS A 101 -16.35 -10.53 -18.59
C LYS A 101 -15.38 -9.52 -17.98
N GLY A 102 -15.52 -9.21 -16.70
CA GLY A 102 -14.65 -8.28 -16.02
C GLY A 102 -13.25 -8.84 -15.80
N VAL A 103 -13.15 -10.10 -15.38
CA VAL A 103 -11.85 -10.81 -15.27
C VAL A 103 -11.15 -10.84 -16.64
N LYS A 104 -11.85 -11.25 -17.69
CA LYS A 104 -11.30 -11.26 -19.05
C LYS A 104 -10.81 -9.86 -19.48
N ARG A 105 -11.58 -8.82 -19.21
CA ARG A 105 -11.23 -7.43 -19.52
C ARG A 105 -9.93 -7.00 -18.82
N ALA A 106 -9.76 -7.34 -17.54
CA ALA A 106 -8.54 -7.07 -16.78
C ALA A 106 -7.35 -7.83 -17.36
N MET A 107 -7.52 -9.12 -17.61
CA MET A 107 -6.47 -9.98 -18.19
C MET A 107 -6.05 -9.52 -19.59
N ASP A 108 -6.99 -9.14 -20.45
CA ASP A 108 -6.69 -8.61 -21.79
C ASP A 108 -5.86 -7.31 -21.69
N LYS A 109 -6.14 -6.46 -20.70
CA LYS A 109 -5.36 -5.23 -20.45
C LYS A 109 -3.93 -5.54 -20.04
N ILE A 110 -3.74 -6.49 -19.12
CA ILE A 110 -2.41 -6.95 -18.69
C ILE A 110 -1.68 -7.63 -19.83
N LYS A 111 -2.34 -8.53 -20.55
CA LYS A 111 -1.76 -9.20 -21.73
C LYS A 111 -1.28 -8.18 -22.75
N LYS A 112 -2.11 -7.17 -23.06
CA LYS A 112 -1.73 -6.09 -23.99
C LYS A 112 -0.48 -5.35 -23.51
N LEU A 113 -0.37 -5.02 -22.21
CA LEU A 113 0.83 -4.39 -21.65
C LEU A 113 2.07 -5.27 -21.82
N CYS A 114 1.95 -6.56 -21.50
CA CYS A 114 3.08 -7.48 -21.51
C CYS A 114 3.56 -7.90 -22.91
N THR A 115 2.67 -7.82 -23.91
CA THR A 115 2.98 -8.17 -25.31
C THR A 115 3.20 -6.96 -26.23
N ASP A 116 3.08 -5.73 -25.71
CA ASP A 116 3.31 -4.50 -26.47
C ASP A 116 4.81 -4.38 -26.84
N PRO A 117 5.15 -4.12 -28.11
CA PRO A 117 6.55 -3.97 -28.52
C PRO A 117 7.27 -2.79 -27.85
N ASN A 118 6.53 -1.77 -27.41
CA ASN A 118 7.08 -0.65 -26.64
C ASN A 118 6.99 -0.86 -25.11
N GLY A 119 6.55 -2.04 -24.68
CA GLY A 119 6.31 -2.40 -23.28
C GLY A 119 7.02 -3.67 -22.87
N GLY A 120 6.26 -4.59 -22.33
CA GLY A 120 6.73 -5.86 -21.78
C GLY A 120 6.63 -5.90 -20.26
N CYS A 121 6.62 -7.12 -19.72
CA CYS A 121 6.50 -7.32 -18.26
C CYS A 121 7.67 -8.11 -17.71
N VAL A 122 8.12 -7.69 -16.53
CA VAL A 122 8.97 -8.48 -15.63
C VAL A 122 8.11 -8.81 -14.41
N PHE A 123 8.04 -10.08 -14.03
CA PHE A 123 7.26 -10.52 -12.90
C PHE A 123 8.13 -10.60 -11.66
N TRP A 124 7.72 -9.92 -10.59
CA TRP A 124 8.40 -9.96 -9.31
C TRP A 124 7.59 -10.75 -8.26
N SER A 125 8.27 -11.30 -7.27
CA SER A 125 7.66 -12.08 -6.18
C SER A 125 8.19 -11.71 -4.79
N ALA A 126 9.30 -10.97 -4.71
CA ALA A 126 9.88 -10.49 -3.46
C ALA A 126 9.87 -8.95 -3.42
N GLY A 127 9.50 -8.39 -2.26
CA GLY A 127 9.26 -6.94 -2.12
C GLY A 127 10.48 -6.04 -2.34
N ALA A 128 11.72 -6.57 -2.34
CA ALA A 128 12.92 -5.83 -2.68
C ALA A 128 13.09 -5.63 -4.20
N GLN A 129 12.54 -6.54 -5.02
CA GLN A 129 12.75 -6.55 -6.46
C GLN A 129 12.25 -5.28 -7.19
N PRO A 130 11.05 -4.71 -6.91
CA PRO A 130 10.58 -3.53 -7.63
C PRO A 130 11.53 -2.34 -7.62
N PRO A 131 12.06 -1.85 -6.48
CA PRO A 131 13.04 -0.77 -6.51
C PRO A 131 14.35 -1.17 -7.18
N GLU A 132 14.84 -2.40 -7.01
CA GLU A 132 16.06 -2.90 -7.69
C GLU A 132 15.90 -2.89 -9.21
N LEU A 133 14.77 -3.35 -9.75
CA LEU A 133 14.46 -3.34 -11.18
C LEU A 133 14.35 -1.93 -11.76
N LEU A 134 13.85 -0.97 -10.96
CA LEU A 134 13.83 0.45 -11.35
C LEU A 134 15.24 1.06 -11.37
N MET A 135 16.06 0.72 -10.38
CA MET A 135 17.42 1.25 -10.25
C MET A 135 18.38 0.68 -11.31
N SER A 136 18.23 -0.59 -11.64
CA SER A 136 19.02 -1.21 -12.73
C SER A 136 18.62 -0.73 -14.12
N GLY A 137 17.46 -0.06 -14.25
CA GLY A 137 16.92 0.35 -15.54
C GLY A 137 16.31 -0.79 -16.35
N GLU A 138 16.16 -1.99 -15.77
CA GLU A 138 15.51 -3.12 -16.47
C GLU A 138 14.03 -2.82 -16.75
N VAL A 139 13.38 -2.06 -15.86
CA VAL A 139 12.02 -1.56 -16.06
C VAL A 139 11.97 -0.05 -15.86
N VAL A 140 11.01 0.60 -16.50
CA VAL A 140 10.80 2.05 -16.34
C VAL A 140 9.77 2.38 -15.27
N MET A 141 8.84 1.46 -15.01
CA MET A 141 7.83 1.55 -13.95
C MET A 141 7.64 0.19 -13.28
N ALA A 142 7.33 0.20 -12.00
CA ALA A 142 7.09 -1.00 -11.22
C ALA A 142 5.90 -0.83 -10.28
N THR A 143 5.01 -1.82 -10.20
CA THR A 143 4.11 -1.94 -9.06
C THR A 143 4.89 -2.46 -7.85
N GLY A 144 4.48 -2.08 -6.64
CA GLY A 144 5.15 -2.54 -5.43
C GLY A 144 4.50 -1.99 -4.16
N TRP A 145 5.11 -2.26 -3.04
CA TRP A 145 4.68 -1.74 -1.74
C TRP A 145 5.32 -0.38 -1.48
N ASN A 146 4.50 0.60 -1.11
CA ASN A 146 4.92 1.99 -0.91
C ASN A 146 6.12 2.14 0.04
N GLY A 147 6.20 1.35 1.11
CA GLY A 147 7.32 1.40 2.06
C GLY A 147 8.65 0.96 1.44
N ARG A 148 8.64 0.07 0.44
CA ARG A 148 9.85 -0.34 -0.28
C ARG A 148 10.37 0.79 -1.18
N PHE A 149 9.46 1.45 -1.89
CA PHE A 149 9.83 2.64 -2.67
C PHE A 149 10.27 3.81 -1.79
N PHE A 150 9.61 4.01 -0.65
CA PHE A 150 10.03 5.02 0.32
C PHE A 150 11.46 4.78 0.83
N ASN A 151 11.79 3.55 1.21
CA ASN A 151 13.14 3.22 1.67
C ASN A 151 14.19 3.48 0.58
N ALA A 152 13.92 3.08 -0.66
CA ALA A 152 14.82 3.35 -1.77
C ALA A 152 14.98 4.87 -2.02
N THR A 153 13.88 5.64 -1.96
CA THR A 153 13.93 7.09 -2.23
C THR A 153 14.54 7.87 -1.08
N VAL A 154 13.97 7.76 0.12
CA VAL A 154 14.36 8.58 1.28
C VAL A 154 15.55 7.98 2.02
N GLY A 155 15.59 6.64 2.14
CA GLY A 155 16.68 5.94 2.84
C GLY A 155 17.98 5.87 2.04
N GLU A 156 17.89 5.69 0.71
CA GLU A 156 19.03 5.40 -0.17
C GLU A 156 19.27 6.48 -1.23
N GLY A 157 18.40 7.50 -1.31
CA GLY A 157 18.53 8.60 -2.26
C GLY A 157 18.25 8.23 -3.73
N ALA A 158 17.52 7.14 -3.98
CA ALA A 158 17.18 6.70 -5.33
C ALA A 158 16.22 7.68 -6.02
N PRO A 159 16.37 7.92 -7.35
CA PRO A 159 15.51 8.81 -8.13
C PRO A 159 14.17 8.11 -8.47
N ILE A 160 13.49 7.61 -7.45
CA ILE A 160 12.22 6.88 -7.58
C ILE A 160 11.08 7.80 -7.13
N VAL A 161 10.05 7.91 -7.95
CA VAL A 161 8.85 8.71 -7.68
C VAL A 161 7.64 7.79 -7.61
N GLN A 162 6.93 7.83 -6.49
CA GLN A 162 5.70 7.07 -6.27
C GLN A 162 4.48 7.78 -6.88
N VAL A 163 3.56 7.01 -7.43
CA VAL A 163 2.28 7.48 -7.95
C VAL A 163 1.15 6.79 -7.20
N TRP A 164 0.31 7.58 -6.57
CA TRP A 164 -0.75 7.11 -5.67
C TRP A 164 -2.11 6.90 -6.35
N ASP A 165 -2.30 7.46 -7.54
CA ASP A 165 -3.56 7.30 -8.27
C ASP A 165 -3.80 5.84 -8.66
N GLY A 166 -4.94 5.31 -8.23
CA GLY A 166 -5.29 3.90 -8.46
C GLY A 166 -4.60 2.91 -7.52
N GLN A 167 -4.07 3.39 -6.38
CA GLN A 167 -3.47 2.51 -5.38
C GLN A 167 -4.46 1.50 -4.80
N GLY A 168 -3.98 0.32 -4.46
CA GLY A 168 -4.65 -0.63 -3.57
C GLY A 168 -4.22 -0.39 -2.13
N LEU A 169 -5.14 0.06 -1.28
CA LEU A 169 -4.89 0.20 0.14
C LEU A 169 -5.18 -1.13 0.83
N ASP A 170 -4.20 -1.64 1.56
CA ASP A 170 -4.24 -2.95 2.19
C ASP A 170 -3.96 -2.87 3.68
N TYR A 171 -4.34 -3.89 4.41
CA TYR A 171 -4.29 -3.95 5.86
C TYR A 171 -3.40 -5.10 6.32
N GLU A 172 -2.64 -4.85 7.36
CA GLU A 172 -1.87 -5.89 8.04
C GLU A 172 -2.34 -6.04 9.48
N TYR A 173 -2.42 -7.27 9.93
CA TYR A 173 -2.91 -7.62 11.25
C TYR A 173 -1.92 -8.51 11.99
N PHE A 174 -1.84 -8.34 13.30
CA PHE A 174 -1.32 -9.37 14.18
C PHE A 174 -2.43 -10.36 14.53
N ALA A 175 -2.08 -11.62 14.67
CA ALA A 175 -3.00 -12.65 15.13
C ALA A 175 -2.33 -13.56 16.17
N LEU A 176 -3.12 -14.03 17.14
CA LEU A 176 -2.67 -15.05 18.08
C LEU A 176 -2.81 -16.44 17.44
N VAL A 177 -1.75 -17.22 17.51
CA VAL A 177 -1.77 -18.62 17.11
C VAL A 177 -2.49 -19.44 18.18
N LYS A 178 -3.58 -20.09 17.80
CA LYS A 178 -4.38 -20.95 18.70
C LYS A 178 -3.53 -22.10 19.24
N GLY A 179 -3.60 -22.29 20.57
CA GLY A 179 -2.86 -23.38 21.24
C GLY A 179 -1.39 -23.08 21.50
N GLY A 180 -0.95 -21.84 21.32
CA GLY A 180 0.38 -21.40 21.72
C GLY A 180 0.57 -21.48 23.25
N PRO A 181 1.78 -21.84 23.74
CA PRO A 181 2.01 -22.07 25.18
C PRO A 181 1.92 -20.81 26.03
N ASN A 182 2.06 -19.61 25.43
CA ASN A 182 2.16 -18.33 26.13
C ASN A 182 1.03 -17.35 25.71
N GLU A 183 -0.20 -17.84 25.52
CA GLU A 183 -1.31 -17.05 25.01
C GLU A 183 -1.58 -15.78 25.83
N ALA A 184 -1.51 -15.87 27.17
CA ALA A 184 -1.76 -14.72 28.04
C ALA A 184 -0.73 -13.60 27.88
N ASP A 185 0.55 -13.94 27.77
CA ASP A 185 1.62 -12.95 27.58
C ASP A 185 1.66 -12.43 26.15
N ALA A 186 1.33 -13.27 25.15
CA ALA A 186 1.16 -12.84 23.78
C ALA A 186 0.02 -11.81 23.63
N LYS A 187 -1.09 -11.95 24.34
CA LYS A 187 -2.16 -10.94 24.40
C LYS A 187 -1.68 -9.61 24.97
N LYS A 188 -0.93 -9.64 26.08
CA LYS A 188 -0.34 -8.43 26.67
C LYS A 188 0.65 -7.76 25.70
N ALA A 189 1.50 -8.55 25.04
CA ALA A 189 2.44 -8.06 24.04
C ALA A 189 1.70 -7.38 22.88
N LEU A 190 0.64 -7.99 22.34
CA LEU A 190 -0.17 -7.39 21.29
C LEU A 190 -0.82 -6.07 21.73
N ALA A 191 -1.38 -6.02 22.95
CA ALA A 191 -1.96 -4.79 23.49
C ALA A 191 -0.92 -3.66 23.61
N MET A 192 0.31 -3.99 24.01
CA MET A 192 1.42 -3.05 24.07
C MET A 192 1.87 -2.61 22.65
N MET A 193 2.10 -3.56 21.75
CA MET A 193 2.58 -3.29 20.38
C MET A 193 1.59 -2.48 19.55
N THR A 194 0.30 -2.58 19.84
CA THR A 194 -0.77 -1.90 19.10
C THR A 194 -1.36 -0.71 19.84
N ASN A 195 -0.70 -0.19 20.87
CA ASN A 195 -1.10 1.07 21.48
C ASN A 195 -0.74 2.27 20.57
N THR A 196 -1.25 3.44 20.89
CA THR A 196 -1.08 4.68 20.12
C THR A 196 0.39 5.01 19.84
N GLU A 197 1.23 5.00 20.88
CA GLU A 197 2.64 5.40 20.79
C GLU A 197 3.49 4.39 20.00
N MET A 198 3.27 3.10 20.23
CA MET A 198 4.05 2.06 19.55
C MET A 198 3.75 2.01 18.06
N LEU A 199 2.47 2.14 17.66
CA LEU A 199 2.11 2.19 16.24
C LEU A 199 2.62 3.48 15.58
N ALA A 200 2.57 4.64 16.27
CA ALA A 200 3.19 5.86 15.79
C ALA A 200 4.71 5.70 15.64
N GLY A 201 5.35 5.01 16.58
CA GLY A 201 6.79 4.77 16.59
C GLY A 201 7.28 3.98 15.37
N SER A 202 6.48 3.03 14.86
CA SER A 202 6.84 2.26 13.66
C SER A 202 7.01 3.14 12.41
N ALA A 203 6.24 4.22 12.32
CA ALA A 203 6.33 5.19 11.23
C ALA A 203 7.62 6.01 11.23
N LYS A 204 8.47 5.94 12.27
CA LYS A 204 9.82 6.51 12.24
C LYS A 204 10.78 5.77 11.31
N TYR A 205 10.42 4.57 10.88
CA TYR A 205 11.32 3.70 10.12
C TYR A 205 10.81 3.33 8.74
N ILE A 206 9.49 3.41 8.51
CA ILE A 206 8.87 3.05 7.23
C ILE A 206 7.57 3.83 7.03
N ALA A 207 7.26 4.19 5.77
CA ALA A 207 6.10 5.01 5.42
C ALA A 207 4.79 4.19 5.33
N TYR A 208 4.54 3.33 6.30
CA TYR A 208 3.25 2.69 6.49
C TYR A 208 2.41 3.49 7.48
N ALA A 209 1.11 3.56 7.24
CA ALA A 209 0.24 4.26 8.18
C ALA A 209 -0.09 3.37 9.39
N PRO A 210 -0.03 3.90 10.61
CA PRO A 210 -0.49 3.16 11.78
C PRO A 210 -1.98 2.85 11.67
N TYR A 211 -2.40 1.72 12.24
CA TYR A 211 -3.81 1.32 12.18
C TYR A 211 -4.72 2.08 13.16
N ARG A 212 -4.14 2.82 14.12
CA ARG A 212 -4.88 3.70 15.03
C ARG A 212 -4.92 5.14 14.53
N LYS A 213 -6.10 5.77 14.61
CA LYS A 213 -6.29 7.19 14.29
C LYS A 213 -5.50 8.08 15.23
N SER A 214 -5.53 7.79 16.53
CA SER A 214 -4.78 8.52 17.56
C SER A 214 -3.26 8.52 17.34
N SER A 215 -2.73 7.52 16.67
CA SER A 215 -1.30 7.50 16.31
C SER A 215 -0.91 8.57 15.28
N LEU A 216 -1.86 9.01 14.44
CA LEU A 216 -1.61 10.10 13.49
C LEU A 216 -1.45 11.44 14.21
N ASP A 217 -2.14 11.64 15.33
CA ASP A 217 -2.01 12.85 16.16
C ASP A 217 -0.63 12.93 16.83
N VAL A 218 -0.03 11.76 17.15
CA VAL A 218 1.34 11.68 17.67
C VAL A 218 2.36 12.03 16.60
N ILE A 219 2.16 11.55 15.35
CA ILE A 219 3.09 11.77 14.23
C ILE A 219 3.11 13.23 13.79
N LYS A 220 1.99 13.92 13.89
CA LYS A 220 1.74 15.33 13.53
C LYS A 220 2.11 15.69 12.08
N ALA A 221 1.19 16.35 11.41
CA ALA A 221 1.43 16.92 10.09
C ALA A 221 2.35 18.14 10.19
N GLY A 222 3.27 18.29 9.24
CA GLY A 222 4.19 19.43 9.15
C GLY A 222 5.44 19.31 10.04
N GLU A 223 5.59 18.24 10.83
CA GLU A 223 6.76 18.01 11.66
C GLU A 223 7.58 16.81 11.15
N PRO A 224 8.94 16.85 11.24
CA PRO A 224 9.78 15.69 10.95
C PRO A 224 9.46 14.53 11.91
N TRP A 225 9.24 13.34 11.35
CA TRP A 225 9.01 12.14 12.16
C TRP A 225 9.91 10.96 11.81
N TYR A 226 10.43 10.90 10.57
CA TYR A 226 11.36 9.85 10.17
C TYR A 226 12.66 9.92 10.98
N LYS A 227 13.33 8.79 11.12
CA LYS A 227 14.58 8.64 11.88
C LYS A 227 15.73 9.54 11.43
N ASP A 228 15.65 10.13 10.25
CA ASP A 228 16.63 11.09 9.72
C ASP A 228 16.51 12.49 10.35
N GLY A 229 15.47 12.74 11.14
CA GLY A 229 15.18 14.03 11.78
C GLY A 229 14.79 15.17 10.83
N LYS A 230 14.49 14.86 9.56
CA LYS A 230 14.19 15.84 8.50
C LYS A 230 12.91 15.55 7.75
N THR A 231 12.62 14.29 7.51
CA THR A 231 11.51 13.88 6.66
C THR A 231 10.19 13.88 7.43
N GLU A 232 9.22 14.64 6.90
CA GLU A 232 7.83 14.58 7.33
C GLU A 232 7.20 13.28 6.82
N MET A 233 6.58 12.50 7.72
CA MET A 233 6.04 11.19 7.36
C MET A 233 4.59 11.21 6.89
N MET A 234 3.77 12.16 7.34
CA MET A 234 2.36 12.21 6.97
C MET A 234 2.10 12.22 5.46
N PRO A 235 2.81 13.01 4.63
CA PRO A 235 2.63 12.99 3.17
C PRO A 235 3.11 11.69 2.51
N GLN A 236 3.98 10.94 3.17
CA GLN A 236 4.55 9.68 2.67
C GLN A 236 3.66 8.47 2.92
N MET A 237 2.61 8.64 3.73
CA MET A 237 1.71 7.54 4.10
C MET A 237 0.63 7.30 3.05
N PRO A 238 0.20 6.05 2.85
CA PRO A 238 -0.85 5.71 1.90
C PRO A 238 -2.20 6.34 2.25
N THR A 239 -2.43 6.65 3.53
CA THR A 239 -3.66 7.25 4.06
C THR A 239 -3.69 8.77 4.00
N ALA A 240 -2.60 9.42 3.56
CA ALA A 240 -2.57 10.88 3.43
C ALA A 240 -3.71 11.41 2.52
N PRO A 241 -4.33 12.56 2.82
CA PRO A 241 -5.47 13.07 2.05
C PRO A 241 -5.19 13.21 0.55
N ASN A 242 -3.96 13.59 0.17
CA ASN A 242 -3.57 13.69 -1.23
C ASN A 242 -3.39 12.33 -1.92
N ASN A 243 -3.09 11.29 -1.17
CA ASN A 243 -2.83 9.94 -1.68
C ASN A 243 -4.12 9.12 -1.80
N THR A 244 -5.18 9.48 -1.05
CA THR A 244 -6.48 8.77 -1.01
C THR A 244 -7.55 9.37 -1.93
N LYS A 245 -7.18 10.07 -2.99
CA LYS A 245 -8.15 10.64 -3.95
C LYS A 245 -8.80 9.59 -4.83
N ASN A 246 -8.06 8.56 -5.19
CA ASN A 246 -8.49 7.49 -6.09
C ASN A 246 -7.82 6.17 -5.70
N TYR A 247 -8.49 5.35 -4.88
CA TYR A 247 -7.95 4.11 -4.34
C TYR A 247 -9.04 3.04 -4.27
N PHE A 248 -8.64 1.78 -4.27
CA PHE A 248 -9.46 0.64 -3.86
C PHE A 248 -8.90 0.03 -2.56
N LEU A 249 -9.78 -0.57 -1.78
CA LEU A 249 -9.37 -1.42 -0.68
C LEU A 249 -9.04 -2.78 -1.25
N VAL A 250 -7.91 -3.35 -0.89
CA VAL A 250 -7.58 -4.71 -1.31
C VAL A 250 -8.50 -5.64 -0.54
N ASP A 251 -9.33 -6.35 -1.29
CA ASP A 251 -10.22 -7.38 -0.76
C ASP A 251 -9.69 -8.74 -1.23
N PRO A 252 -9.12 -9.53 -0.32
CA PRO A 252 -8.57 -10.83 -0.69
C PRO A 252 -9.65 -11.91 -0.91
N PHE A 253 -10.94 -11.61 -0.67
CA PHE A 253 -12.03 -12.60 -0.73
C PHE A 253 -13.28 -12.08 -1.45
#